data_3435711637a47c5a720a23dab2047d54
#
_entry.id   3435711637a47c5a720a23dab2047d54
#
_cell.length_a   1.000
_cell.length_b   1.000
_cell.length_c   1.000
_cell.angle_alpha   90.00
_cell.angle_beta   90.00
_cell.angle_gamma   90.00
#
_symmetry.space_group_name_H-M   'P 1'
#
loop_
_entity.id
_entity.type
_entity.pdbx_description
1 polymer ?
#
loop_
_entity_poly.entity_id
_entity_poly.type
_entity_poly.pdbx_seq_one_letter_code
_entity_poly.pdbx_strand_id
1 'polypeptide(L)'
;NDITPISRFDLSNYGVYLTLSAFYGGNKTSGDQAKAHYYRKDYIAALPDFNKFMTEYPSHANRHRAQRYIEDCEYKIPYQLMEKGLVFEKAGKTQNALDTYKYALSRVKNDSVAFNMLSGRIDQIALLWMIEAEKLLKEQSYIRAYNLVKHVAEFSVLGKKEIRRFKSWVVLGEGKKYQEFGFIGKAMGKYSEALSLNADIIYEVKALQHKAGIQMAKLAKEADEFEEIQLAIHSLE
;
A
#
# COMPACT_ATOMS: atom_id res chain seq x y z
N ASN A 1 -2.12 60.05 -17.89
CA ASN A 1 -1.93 58.57 -17.71
C ASN A 1 -1.88 58.30 -16.22
N ASP A 2 -3.03 58.14 -15.68
CA ASP A 2 -3.22 57.97 -14.23
C ASP A 2 -2.89 56.55 -13.81
N ILE A 3 -1.75 56.36 -13.24
CA ILE A 3 -1.27 55.07 -12.67
C ILE A 3 -1.88 54.89 -11.25
N THR A 4 -2.59 55.90 -10.75
CA THR A 4 -3.16 55.96 -9.41
C THR A 4 -4.16 54.85 -9.03
N PRO A 5 -4.93 54.21 -9.93
CA PRO A 5 -5.84 53.15 -9.50
C PRO A 5 -5.17 51.88 -9.00
N ILE A 6 -3.98 51.59 -9.51
CA ILE A 6 -3.28 50.33 -9.15
C ILE A 6 -2.55 50.44 -7.80
N SER A 7 -2.12 51.65 -7.45
CA SER A 7 -1.45 51.93 -6.17
C SER A 7 -2.34 51.84 -4.95
N ARG A 8 -3.67 51.73 -5.14
CA ARG A 8 -4.67 51.61 -4.06
C ARG A 8 -4.99 50.15 -3.69
N PHE A 9 -4.50 49.18 -4.44
CA PHE A 9 -4.66 47.80 -4.05
C PHE A 9 -3.62 47.47 -2.97
N ASP A 10 -4.03 46.66 -2.01
CA ASP A 10 -3.18 46.24 -0.91
C ASP A 10 -1.93 45.57 -1.43
N LEU A 11 -0.79 46.20 -1.27
CA LEU A 11 0.51 45.71 -1.75
C LEU A 11 1.02 44.49 -1.00
N SER A 12 0.43 44.12 0.14
CA SER A 12 0.67 42.87 0.81
C SER A 12 0.00 41.71 0.10
N ASN A 13 -0.85 41.98 -0.84
CA ASN A 13 -1.76 41.07 -1.48
C ASN A 13 -1.14 40.45 -2.74
N TYR A 14 -1.21 39.14 -2.85
CA TYR A 14 -0.74 38.37 -4.01
C TYR A 14 -1.31 38.88 -5.35
N GLY A 15 -2.59 39.38 -5.36
CA GLY A 15 -3.22 39.90 -6.57
C GLY A 15 -2.55 41.14 -7.17
N VAL A 16 -1.99 42.02 -6.32
CA VAL A 16 -1.27 43.23 -6.78
C VAL A 16 0.04 42.84 -7.46
N TYR A 17 0.75 41.86 -6.94
CA TYR A 17 2.01 41.42 -7.53
C TYR A 17 1.79 40.89 -8.95
N LEU A 18 0.76 40.11 -9.19
CA LEU A 18 0.40 39.63 -10.53
C LEU A 18 -0.02 40.76 -11.47
N THR A 19 -0.77 41.74 -10.95
CA THR A 19 -1.25 42.90 -11.73
C THR A 19 -0.07 43.76 -12.15
N LEU A 20 0.86 44.05 -11.25
CA LEU A 20 2.07 44.83 -11.58
C LEU A 20 2.94 44.11 -12.62
N SER A 21 3.15 42.82 -12.49
CA SER A 21 3.99 42.06 -13.47
C SER A 21 3.32 42.02 -14.86
N ALA A 22 1.98 41.91 -14.91
CA ALA A 22 1.23 41.97 -16.17
C ALA A 22 1.22 43.38 -16.80
N PHE A 23 1.14 44.41 -15.97
CA PHE A 23 1.12 45.82 -16.42
C PHE A 23 2.45 46.28 -17.01
N TYR A 24 3.55 45.88 -16.44
CA TYR A 24 4.88 46.25 -16.94
C TYR A 24 5.40 45.36 -18.10
N GLY A 25 4.58 44.45 -18.63
CA GLY A 25 4.93 43.65 -19.81
C GLY A 25 6.12 42.73 -19.63
N GLY A 26 6.57 42.55 -18.39
CA GLY A 26 7.70 41.65 -18.08
C GLY A 26 7.32 40.19 -18.25
N ASN A 27 8.13 39.44 -18.99
CA ASN A 27 8.02 37.98 -18.97
C ASN A 27 8.06 37.51 -17.52
N LYS A 28 7.02 36.73 -17.10
CA LYS A 28 6.98 36.16 -15.76
C LYS A 28 8.24 35.35 -15.54
N THR A 29 9.06 35.76 -14.58
CA THR A 29 10.25 35.02 -14.22
C THR A 29 9.82 33.73 -13.50
N SER A 30 10.72 32.73 -13.48
CA SER A 30 10.51 31.52 -12.68
C SER A 30 10.22 31.85 -11.21
N GLY A 31 10.81 32.96 -10.68
CA GLY A 31 10.54 33.45 -9.33
C GLY A 31 9.12 33.98 -9.13
N ASP A 32 8.51 34.58 -10.14
CA ASP A 32 7.12 35.09 -10.07
C ASP A 32 6.11 33.93 -10.14
N GLN A 33 6.38 32.93 -10.97
CA GLN A 33 5.58 31.71 -11.02
C GLN A 33 5.66 30.95 -9.70
N ALA A 34 6.86 30.79 -9.14
CA ALA A 34 7.08 30.13 -7.86
C ALA A 34 6.26 30.79 -6.73
N LYS A 35 6.30 32.14 -6.64
CA LYS A 35 5.48 32.88 -5.66
C LYS A 35 3.99 32.69 -5.90
N ALA A 36 3.57 32.64 -7.16
CA ALA A 36 2.20 32.40 -7.51
C ALA A 36 1.69 31.06 -6.96
N HIS A 37 2.45 30.00 -7.16
CA HIS A 37 2.16 28.68 -6.59
C HIS A 37 2.24 28.70 -5.06
N TYR A 38 3.26 29.32 -4.47
CA TYR A 38 3.44 29.39 -3.03
C TYR A 38 2.26 30.04 -2.30
N TYR A 39 1.78 31.19 -2.76
CA TYR A 39 0.67 31.89 -2.14
C TYR A 39 -0.68 31.17 -2.35
N ARG A 40 -0.80 30.34 -3.37
CA ARG A 40 -1.92 29.39 -3.54
C ARG A 40 -1.80 28.14 -2.67
N LYS A 41 -0.75 28.07 -1.85
CA LYS A 41 -0.42 26.90 -1.03
C LYS A 41 -0.10 25.63 -1.85
N ASP A 42 0.27 25.80 -3.12
CA ASP A 42 0.74 24.72 -3.97
C ASP A 42 2.28 24.62 -3.87
N TYR A 43 2.74 24.10 -2.74
CA TYR A 43 4.16 24.04 -2.43
C TYR A 43 4.91 23.02 -3.32
N ILE A 44 4.21 22.01 -3.79
CA ILE A 44 4.75 20.99 -4.70
C ILE A 44 5.12 21.63 -6.04
N ALA A 45 4.26 22.51 -6.59
CA ALA A 45 4.54 23.23 -7.82
C ALA A 45 5.51 24.41 -7.60
N ALA A 46 5.46 25.07 -6.43
CA ALA A 46 6.33 26.21 -6.12
C ALA A 46 7.81 25.81 -6.01
N LEU A 47 8.12 24.66 -5.41
CA LEU A 47 9.51 24.24 -5.13
C LEU A 47 10.38 24.13 -6.38
N PRO A 48 10.00 23.43 -7.46
CA PRO A 48 10.81 23.37 -8.69
C PRO A 48 11.01 24.75 -9.33
N ASP A 49 10.02 25.63 -9.29
CA ASP A 49 10.13 26.98 -9.86
C ASP A 49 11.07 27.87 -9.05
N PHE A 50 11.09 27.76 -7.72
CA PHE A 50 12.09 28.45 -6.90
C PHE A 50 13.50 27.89 -7.16
N ASN A 51 13.67 26.58 -7.29
CA ASN A 51 14.95 25.98 -7.61
C ASN A 51 15.45 26.44 -9.00
N LYS A 52 14.55 26.49 -9.97
CA LYS A 52 14.83 27.04 -11.30
C LYS A 52 15.30 28.49 -11.22
N PHE A 53 14.58 29.35 -10.46
CA PHE A 53 15.00 30.72 -10.22
C PHE A 53 16.40 30.82 -9.60
N MET A 54 16.71 29.97 -8.62
CA MET A 54 18.02 29.93 -7.97
C MET A 54 19.16 29.59 -8.95
N THR A 55 18.86 28.76 -9.95
CA THR A 55 19.82 28.35 -10.99
C THR A 55 19.98 29.42 -12.08
N GLU A 56 18.84 29.98 -12.54
CA GLU A 56 18.85 31.00 -13.62
C GLU A 56 19.40 32.34 -13.17
N TYR A 57 19.25 32.69 -11.88
CA TYR A 57 19.62 33.99 -11.34
C TYR A 57 20.52 33.87 -10.09
N PRO A 58 21.74 33.33 -10.21
CA PRO A 58 22.60 33.03 -9.06
C PRO A 58 23.05 34.26 -8.27
N SER A 59 23.10 35.45 -8.90
CA SER A 59 23.51 36.70 -8.28
C SER A 59 22.34 37.66 -7.97
N HIS A 60 21.09 37.21 -8.09
CA HIS A 60 19.94 38.08 -7.90
C HIS A 60 19.76 38.50 -6.44
N ALA A 61 19.40 39.77 -6.20
CA ALA A 61 19.23 40.34 -4.86
C ALA A 61 18.21 39.56 -3.97
N ASN A 62 17.19 38.95 -4.58
CA ASN A 62 16.18 38.16 -3.87
C ASN A 62 16.57 36.70 -3.67
N ARG A 63 17.80 36.27 -3.99
CA ARG A 63 18.23 34.87 -3.85
C ARG A 63 18.02 34.33 -2.44
N HIS A 64 18.37 35.09 -1.41
CA HIS A 64 18.20 34.70 -0.01
C HIS A 64 16.72 34.55 0.39
N ARG A 65 15.81 35.32 -0.25
CA ARG A 65 14.36 35.15 -0.05
C ARG A 65 13.85 33.87 -0.72
N ALA A 66 14.31 33.60 -1.94
CA ALA A 66 13.97 32.36 -2.65
C ALA A 66 14.43 31.14 -1.86
N GLN A 67 15.62 31.19 -1.25
CA GLN A 67 16.12 30.11 -0.39
C GLN A 67 15.18 29.85 0.79
N ARG A 68 14.69 30.88 1.49
CA ARG A 68 13.71 30.71 2.58
C ARG A 68 12.38 30.12 2.09
N TYR A 69 11.92 30.51 0.91
CA TYR A 69 10.72 29.90 0.33
C TYR A 69 10.93 28.41 -0.02
N ILE A 70 12.13 28.04 -0.50
CA ILE A 70 12.49 26.63 -0.73
C ILE A 70 12.40 25.83 0.57
N GLU A 71 13.03 26.32 1.63
CA GLU A 71 13.03 25.68 2.95
C GLU A 71 11.62 25.54 3.51
N ASP A 72 10.80 26.58 3.36
CA ASP A 72 9.39 26.57 3.81
C ASP A 72 8.54 25.62 2.94
N CYS A 73 8.75 25.56 1.63
CA CYS A 73 8.10 24.58 0.76
C CYS A 73 8.48 23.14 1.16
N GLU A 74 9.78 22.87 1.37
CA GLU A 74 10.26 21.54 1.81
C GLU A 74 9.63 21.11 3.13
N TYR A 75 9.42 22.04 4.06
CA TYR A 75 8.74 21.79 5.32
C TYR A 75 7.23 21.53 5.13
N LYS A 76 6.56 22.26 4.22
CA LYS A 76 5.10 22.18 4.03
C LYS A 76 4.65 21.08 3.08
N ILE A 77 5.49 20.62 2.15
CA ILE A 77 5.16 19.57 1.18
C ILE A 77 4.64 18.28 1.83
N PRO A 78 5.25 17.73 2.92
CA PRO A 78 4.72 16.55 3.57
C PRO A 78 3.26 16.72 4.02
N TYR A 79 2.90 17.86 4.57
CA TYR A 79 1.53 18.18 5.01
C TYR A 79 0.56 18.30 3.82
N GLN A 80 0.97 18.98 2.74
CA GLN A 80 0.16 19.08 1.52
C GLN A 80 -0.09 17.68 0.90
N LEU A 81 0.92 16.83 0.89
CA LEU A 81 0.79 15.45 0.42
C LEU A 81 -0.11 14.62 1.35
N MET A 82 -0.03 14.84 2.66
CA MET A 82 -0.90 14.19 3.62
C MET A 82 -2.37 14.55 3.37
N GLU A 83 -2.69 15.82 3.15
CA GLU A 83 -4.04 16.26 2.78
C GLU A 83 -4.51 15.59 1.49
N LYS A 84 -3.64 15.50 0.47
CA LYS A 84 -3.93 14.78 -0.78
C LYS A 84 -4.20 13.28 -0.53
N GLY A 85 -3.43 12.65 0.33
CA GLY A 85 -3.64 11.26 0.74
C GLY A 85 -5.00 11.06 1.41
N LEU A 86 -5.41 11.98 2.30
CA LEU A 86 -6.73 11.96 2.93
C LEU A 86 -7.89 12.08 1.92
N VAL A 87 -7.70 12.85 0.85
CA VAL A 87 -8.69 12.91 -0.25
C VAL A 87 -8.80 11.56 -0.94
N PHE A 88 -7.69 10.87 -1.18
CA PHE A 88 -7.72 9.51 -1.76
C PHE A 88 -8.38 8.50 -0.81
N GLU A 89 -8.11 8.54 0.50
CA GLU A 89 -8.79 7.68 1.47
C GLU A 89 -10.31 7.88 1.44
N LYS A 90 -10.78 9.14 1.49
CA LYS A 90 -12.22 9.47 1.42
C LYS A 90 -12.87 9.00 0.12
N ALA A 91 -12.10 8.94 -0.97
CA ALA A 91 -12.55 8.42 -2.26
C ALA A 91 -12.44 6.89 -2.39
N GLY A 92 -12.06 6.17 -1.33
CA GLY A 92 -11.86 4.72 -1.34
C GLY A 92 -10.63 4.25 -2.13
N LYS A 93 -9.76 5.16 -2.54
CA LYS A 93 -8.54 4.89 -3.31
C LYS A 93 -7.36 4.63 -2.39
N THR A 94 -7.47 3.56 -1.58
CA THR A 94 -6.53 3.27 -0.48
C THR A 94 -5.08 3.09 -0.95
N GLN A 95 -4.86 2.45 -2.11
CA GLN A 95 -3.51 2.30 -2.67
C GLN A 95 -2.89 3.66 -3.02
N ASN A 96 -3.66 4.55 -3.67
CA ASN A 96 -3.18 5.90 -4.01
C ASN A 96 -2.87 6.72 -2.73
N ALA A 97 -3.67 6.55 -1.68
CA ALA A 97 -3.40 7.17 -0.38
C ALA A 97 -2.08 6.67 0.21
N LEU A 98 -1.87 5.35 0.26
CA LEU A 98 -0.63 4.73 0.75
C LEU A 98 0.60 5.25 0.00
N ASP A 99 0.57 5.25 -1.33
CA ASP A 99 1.69 5.70 -2.16
C ASP A 99 1.98 7.19 -1.91
N THR A 100 0.92 8.00 -1.75
CA THR A 100 1.04 9.42 -1.43
C THR A 100 1.66 9.63 -0.04
N TYR A 101 1.25 8.86 0.97
CA TYR A 101 1.83 8.94 2.32
C TYR A 101 3.28 8.45 2.38
N LYS A 102 3.62 7.38 1.68
CA LYS A 102 5.01 6.90 1.56
C LYS A 102 5.90 7.95 0.88
N TYR A 103 5.40 8.58 -0.17
CA TYR A 103 6.11 9.68 -0.82
C TYR A 103 6.23 10.89 0.11
N ALA A 104 5.16 11.28 0.81
CA ALA A 104 5.21 12.36 1.80
C ALA A 104 6.24 12.07 2.90
N LEU A 105 6.25 10.83 3.43
CA LEU A 105 7.20 10.41 4.46
C LEU A 105 8.66 10.50 4.00
N SER A 106 8.94 10.17 2.74
CA SER A 106 10.28 10.31 2.15
C SER A 106 10.75 11.76 2.03
N ARG A 107 9.82 12.73 2.10
CA ARG A 107 10.10 14.17 2.03
C ARG A 107 10.23 14.82 3.41
N VAL A 108 9.91 14.11 4.48
CA VAL A 108 10.03 14.63 5.86
C VAL A 108 11.51 14.80 6.21
N LYS A 109 11.88 16.04 6.60
CA LYS A 109 13.21 16.40 7.10
C LYS A 109 13.05 16.90 8.53
N ASN A 110 13.58 16.18 9.52
CA ASN A 110 13.66 16.61 10.93
C ASN A 110 12.32 17.09 11.55
N ASP A 111 11.18 16.66 11.03
CA ASP A 111 9.85 16.96 11.55
C ASP A 111 9.22 15.69 12.12
N SER A 112 9.37 15.49 13.42
CA SER A 112 8.81 14.32 14.12
C SER A 112 7.29 14.30 14.12
N VAL A 113 6.63 15.45 14.04
CA VAL A 113 5.16 15.53 14.01
C VAL A 113 4.64 15.01 12.67
N ALA A 114 5.17 15.53 11.55
CA ALA A 114 4.81 15.05 10.21
C ALA A 114 5.15 13.55 10.06
N PHE A 115 6.31 13.11 10.55
CA PHE A 115 6.70 11.71 10.53
C PHE A 115 5.68 10.81 11.24
N ASN A 116 5.33 11.15 12.50
CA ASN A 116 4.40 10.36 13.29
C ASN A 116 2.99 10.34 12.67
N MET A 117 2.52 11.47 12.16
CA MET A 117 1.21 11.56 11.50
C MET A 117 1.14 10.67 10.26
N LEU A 118 2.15 10.74 9.38
CA LEU A 118 2.21 9.96 8.14
C LEU A 118 2.39 8.46 8.42
N SER A 119 3.29 8.10 9.34
CA SER A 119 3.48 6.71 9.78
C SER A 119 2.19 6.14 10.36
N GLY A 120 1.49 6.90 11.21
CA GLY A 120 0.21 6.48 11.75
C GLY A 120 -0.86 6.24 10.68
N ARG A 121 -0.90 7.03 9.60
CA ARG A 121 -1.80 6.78 8.46
C ARG A 121 -1.45 5.51 7.71
N ILE A 122 -0.16 5.28 7.46
CA ILE A 122 0.32 4.05 6.81
C ILE A 122 -0.04 2.82 7.65
N ASP A 123 0.13 2.89 8.98
CA ASP A 123 -0.23 1.80 9.89
C ASP A 123 -1.75 1.56 9.94
N GLN A 124 -2.58 2.60 9.85
CA GLN A 124 -4.02 2.46 9.73
C GLN A 124 -4.42 1.72 8.45
N ILE A 125 -3.81 2.03 7.32
CA ILE A 125 -4.05 1.31 6.06
C ILE A 125 -3.61 -0.15 6.19
N ALA A 126 -2.45 -0.41 6.79
CA ALA A 126 -1.98 -1.77 7.06
C ALA A 126 -3.01 -2.57 7.88
N LEU A 127 -3.54 -1.96 8.95
CA LEU A 127 -4.54 -2.58 9.81
C LEU A 127 -5.84 -2.90 9.05
N LEU A 128 -6.35 -1.97 8.24
CA LEU A 128 -7.55 -2.18 7.43
C LEU A 128 -7.36 -3.35 6.46
N TRP A 129 -6.22 -3.45 5.80
CA TRP A 129 -5.93 -4.56 4.90
C TRP A 129 -5.71 -5.89 5.63
N MET A 130 -5.18 -5.87 6.85
CA MET A 130 -5.10 -7.08 7.67
C MET A 130 -6.51 -7.57 8.09
N ILE A 131 -7.43 -6.67 8.42
CA ILE A 131 -8.83 -7.02 8.70
C ILE A 131 -9.50 -7.64 7.46
N GLU A 132 -9.28 -7.08 6.28
CA GLU A 132 -9.80 -7.66 5.03
C GLU A 132 -9.17 -9.02 4.72
N ALA A 133 -7.87 -9.20 4.99
CA ALA A 133 -7.20 -10.49 4.84
C ALA A 133 -7.80 -11.56 5.76
N GLU A 134 -8.12 -11.22 7.02
CA GLU A 134 -8.82 -12.13 7.94
C GLU A 134 -10.23 -12.51 7.44
N LYS A 135 -10.94 -11.56 6.87
CA LYS A 135 -12.26 -11.83 6.25
C LYS A 135 -12.12 -12.80 5.09
N LEU A 136 -11.17 -12.54 4.17
CA LEU A 136 -10.87 -13.44 3.05
C LEU A 136 -10.46 -14.85 3.52
N LEU A 137 -9.77 -14.95 4.67
CA LEU A 137 -9.40 -16.22 5.27
C LEU A 137 -10.65 -17.01 5.72
N LYS A 138 -11.61 -16.34 6.38
CA LYS A 138 -12.90 -16.94 6.78
C LYS A 138 -13.73 -17.39 5.57
N GLU A 139 -13.65 -16.66 4.47
CA GLU A 139 -14.27 -17.00 3.18
C GLU A 139 -13.51 -18.09 2.40
N GLN A 140 -12.47 -18.69 3.01
CA GLN A 140 -11.59 -19.70 2.40
C GLN A 140 -10.87 -19.23 1.12
N SER A 141 -10.79 -17.93 0.90
CA SER A 141 -10.05 -17.30 -0.19
C SER A 141 -8.56 -17.16 0.16
N TYR A 142 -7.91 -18.28 0.51
CA TYR A 142 -6.58 -18.34 1.12
C TYR A 142 -5.49 -17.62 0.31
N ILE A 143 -5.48 -17.81 -1.00
CA ILE A 143 -4.47 -17.18 -1.89
C ILE A 143 -4.64 -15.67 -1.90
N ARG A 144 -5.88 -15.17 -1.97
CA ARG A 144 -6.16 -13.73 -1.95
C ARG A 144 -5.77 -13.12 -0.60
N ALA A 145 -6.12 -13.78 0.50
CA ALA A 145 -5.74 -13.38 1.85
C ALA A 145 -4.21 -13.29 1.99
N TYR A 146 -3.49 -14.33 1.57
CA TYR A 146 -2.03 -14.36 1.62
C TYR A 146 -1.37 -13.26 0.77
N ASN A 147 -1.85 -13.04 -0.45
CA ASN A 147 -1.33 -11.98 -1.32
C ASN A 147 -1.51 -10.59 -0.71
N LEU A 148 -2.64 -10.35 -0.05
CA LEU A 148 -2.89 -9.09 0.65
C LEU A 148 -1.93 -8.91 1.83
N VAL A 149 -1.73 -9.95 2.66
CA VAL A 149 -0.76 -9.90 3.76
C VAL A 149 0.67 -9.74 3.25
N LYS A 150 1.03 -10.40 2.15
CA LYS A 150 2.33 -10.22 1.50
C LYS A 150 2.54 -8.77 1.10
N HIS A 151 1.54 -8.13 0.51
CA HIS A 151 1.60 -6.71 0.16
C HIS A 151 1.76 -5.82 1.41
N VAL A 152 1.00 -6.09 2.48
CA VAL A 152 1.17 -5.37 3.76
C VAL A 152 2.58 -5.56 4.34
N ALA A 153 3.18 -6.74 4.18
CA ALA A 153 4.52 -7.03 4.68
C ALA A 153 5.64 -6.22 3.99
N GLU A 154 5.38 -5.64 2.81
CA GLU A 154 6.32 -4.78 2.11
C GLU A 154 6.57 -3.45 2.83
N PHE A 155 5.61 -2.98 3.64
CA PHE A 155 5.68 -1.68 4.28
C PHE A 155 5.32 -1.66 5.77
N SER A 156 4.77 -2.75 6.32
CA SER A 156 4.36 -2.81 7.73
C SER A 156 4.89 -4.06 8.44
N VAL A 157 5.26 -3.88 9.71
CA VAL A 157 5.68 -4.97 10.60
C VAL A 157 4.53 -5.95 10.86
N LEU A 158 3.27 -5.49 10.83
CA LEU A 158 2.08 -6.33 11.00
C LEU A 158 2.05 -7.45 9.95
N GLY A 159 2.18 -7.10 8.66
CA GLY A 159 2.22 -8.09 7.60
C GLY A 159 3.39 -9.05 7.71
N LYS A 160 4.59 -8.55 8.10
CA LYS A 160 5.79 -9.40 8.29
C LYS A 160 5.59 -10.45 9.38
N LYS A 161 4.91 -10.13 10.46
CA LYS A 161 4.61 -11.08 11.55
C LYS A 161 3.62 -12.15 11.12
N GLU A 162 2.63 -11.80 10.30
CA GLU A 162 1.51 -12.65 9.95
C GLU A 162 1.73 -13.50 8.68
N ILE A 163 2.74 -13.19 7.88
CA ILE A 163 2.95 -13.81 6.57
C ILE A 163 3.06 -15.35 6.63
N ARG A 164 3.69 -15.90 7.68
CA ARG A 164 3.83 -17.35 7.87
C ARG A 164 2.49 -18.00 8.20
N ARG A 165 1.70 -17.36 9.06
CA ARG A 165 0.37 -17.82 9.44
C ARG A 165 -0.56 -17.89 8.22
N PHE A 166 -0.60 -16.83 7.41
CA PHE A 166 -1.41 -16.82 6.19
C PHE A 166 -0.91 -17.81 5.13
N LYS A 167 0.40 -18.00 5.01
CA LYS A 167 0.97 -19.04 4.14
C LYS A 167 0.52 -20.44 4.53
N SER A 168 0.42 -20.75 5.83
CA SER A 168 -0.04 -22.05 6.31
C SER A 168 -1.46 -22.39 5.82
N TRP A 169 -2.36 -21.39 5.76
CA TRP A 169 -3.71 -21.57 5.24
C TRP A 169 -3.75 -21.82 3.72
N VAL A 170 -2.84 -21.22 2.95
CA VAL A 170 -2.70 -21.53 1.52
C VAL A 170 -2.31 -22.98 1.33
N VAL A 171 -1.29 -23.43 2.07
CA VAL A 171 -0.81 -24.83 2.02
C VAL A 171 -1.90 -25.81 2.47
N LEU A 172 -2.67 -25.44 3.51
CA LEU A 172 -3.82 -26.24 3.96
C LEU A 172 -4.88 -26.35 2.85
N GLY A 173 -5.18 -25.24 2.16
CA GLY A 173 -6.10 -25.21 1.03
C GLY A 173 -5.64 -26.08 -0.15
N GLU A 174 -4.33 -26.11 -0.44
CA GLU A 174 -3.75 -27.05 -1.43
C GLU A 174 -3.95 -28.49 -1.01
N GLY A 175 -3.74 -28.81 0.27
CA GLY A 175 -3.98 -30.14 0.82
C GLY A 175 -5.43 -30.59 0.67
N LYS A 176 -6.41 -29.71 0.96
CA LYS A 176 -7.84 -29.98 0.74
C LYS A 176 -8.13 -30.32 -0.71
N LYS A 177 -7.58 -29.57 -1.67
CA LYS A 177 -7.76 -29.84 -3.10
C LYS A 177 -7.17 -31.21 -3.49
N TYR A 178 -5.95 -31.54 -3.02
CA TYR A 178 -5.38 -32.88 -3.27
C TYR A 178 -6.28 -33.98 -2.72
N GLN A 179 -6.87 -33.81 -1.53
CA GLN A 179 -7.80 -34.76 -0.94
C GLN A 179 -9.07 -34.91 -1.79
N GLU A 180 -9.65 -33.81 -2.27
CA GLU A 180 -10.82 -33.80 -3.15
C GLU A 180 -10.58 -34.55 -4.46
N PHE A 181 -9.37 -34.47 -5.01
CA PHE A 181 -8.95 -35.22 -6.20
C PHE A 181 -8.46 -36.65 -5.92
N GLY A 182 -8.58 -37.13 -4.68
CA GLY A 182 -8.16 -38.48 -4.32
C GLY A 182 -6.66 -38.68 -4.09
N PHE A 183 -5.84 -37.64 -4.18
CA PHE A 183 -4.39 -37.71 -3.95
C PHE A 183 -4.06 -37.62 -2.45
N ILE A 184 -4.54 -38.63 -1.69
CA ILE A 184 -4.54 -38.58 -0.21
C ILE A 184 -3.10 -38.46 0.37
N GLY A 185 -2.10 -39.16 -0.18
CA GLY A 185 -0.71 -39.03 0.27
C GLY A 185 -0.16 -37.61 0.12
N LYS A 186 -0.46 -36.95 -1.01
CA LYS A 186 -0.07 -35.56 -1.23
C LYS A 186 -0.80 -34.61 -0.27
N ALA A 187 -2.09 -34.88 -0.02
CA ALA A 187 -2.86 -34.08 0.93
C ALA A 187 -2.26 -34.14 2.34
N MET A 188 -1.89 -35.34 2.81
CA MET A 188 -1.29 -35.54 4.13
C MET A 188 0.05 -34.80 4.25
N GLY A 189 0.90 -34.82 3.19
CA GLY A 189 2.13 -34.05 3.15
C GLY A 189 1.88 -32.53 3.29
N LYS A 190 0.86 -32.01 2.58
CA LYS A 190 0.47 -30.59 2.69
C LYS A 190 -0.10 -30.23 4.06
N TYR A 191 -0.86 -31.10 4.70
CA TYR A 191 -1.36 -30.87 6.06
C TYR A 191 -0.20 -30.79 7.07
N SER A 192 0.80 -31.65 6.95
CA SER A 192 2.00 -31.60 7.79
C SER A 192 2.84 -30.35 7.52
N GLU A 193 2.99 -29.94 6.26
CA GLU A 193 3.65 -28.68 5.87
C GLU A 193 2.93 -27.46 6.48
N ALA A 194 1.60 -27.39 6.38
CA ALA A 194 0.81 -26.31 6.93
C ALA A 194 0.98 -26.18 8.46
N LEU A 195 1.00 -27.32 9.16
CA LEU A 195 1.20 -27.36 10.61
C LEU A 195 2.62 -26.91 11.00
N SER A 196 3.63 -27.21 10.20
CA SER A 196 5.00 -26.74 10.45
C SER A 196 5.17 -25.23 10.30
N LEU A 197 4.32 -24.60 9.49
CA LEU A 197 4.28 -23.14 9.30
C LEU A 197 3.55 -22.44 10.43
N ASN A 198 2.47 -23.04 10.94
CA ASN A 198 1.65 -22.49 12.00
C ASN A 198 1.04 -23.60 12.87
N ALA A 199 1.49 -23.71 14.11
CA ALA A 199 1.01 -24.71 15.05
C ALA A 199 -0.45 -24.50 15.52
N ASP A 200 -0.97 -23.27 15.42
CA ASP A 200 -2.30 -22.91 15.91
C ASP A 200 -3.44 -23.62 15.14
N ILE A 201 -3.15 -24.08 13.91
CA ILE A 201 -4.14 -24.78 13.06
C ILE A 201 -4.19 -26.29 13.31
N ILE A 202 -3.66 -26.77 14.45
CA ILE A 202 -3.53 -28.21 14.74
C ILE A 202 -4.88 -28.94 14.74
N TYR A 203 -5.94 -28.30 15.23
CA TYR A 203 -7.26 -28.92 15.28
C TYR A 203 -7.86 -29.10 13.89
N GLU A 204 -7.73 -28.10 13.03
CA GLU A 204 -8.17 -28.17 11.63
C GLU A 204 -7.39 -29.22 10.86
N VAL A 205 -6.08 -29.27 11.06
CA VAL A 205 -5.20 -30.26 10.42
C VAL A 205 -5.56 -31.69 10.87
N LYS A 206 -5.70 -31.92 12.17
CA LYS A 206 -6.09 -33.24 12.70
C LYS A 206 -7.45 -33.71 12.17
N ALA A 207 -8.42 -32.83 12.08
CA ALA A 207 -9.72 -33.16 11.52
C ALA A 207 -9.62 -33.57 10.04
N LEU A 208 -8.83 -32.86 9.25
CA LEU A 208 -8.59 -33.17 7.85
C LEU A 208 -7.77 -34.47 7.67
N GLN A 209 -6.77 -34.71 8.49
CA GLN A 209 -5.98 -35.94 8.48
C GLN A 209 -6.86 -37.14 8.84
N HIS A 210 -7.73 -37.03 9.84
CA HIS A 210 -8.69 -38.08 10.18
C HIS A 210 -9.63 -38.42 9.01
N LYS A 211 -10.20 -37.37 8.37
CA LYS A 211 -11.05 -37.55 7.19
C LYS A 211 -10.30 -38.21 6.03
N ALA A 212 -9.05 -37.82 5.81
CA ALA A 212 -8.16 -38.41 4.79
C ALA A 212 -7.87 -39.89 5.10
N GLY A 213 -7.66 -40.25 6.37
CA GLY A 213 -7.46 -41.64 6.81
C GLY A 213 -8.70 -42.53 6.54
N ILE A 214 -9.91 -42.03 6.84
CA ILE A 214 -11.15 -42.74 6.52
C ILE A 214 -11.28 -42.97 5.01
N GLN A 215 -10.96 -41.95 4.21
CA GLN A 215 -11.02 -42.04 2.75
C GLN A 215 -10.01 -43.05 2.20
N MET A 216 -8.79 -43.09 2.74
CA MET A 216 -7.79 -44.13 2.38
C MET A 216 -8.28 -45.51 2.72
N ALA A 217 -8.84 -45.75 3.92
CA ALA A 217 -9.37 -47.04 4.34
C ALA A 217 -10.46 -47.50 3.40
N LYS A 218 -11.35 -46.61 2.97
CA LYS A 218 -12.40 -46.92 2.00
C LYS A 218 -11.83 -47.34 0.64
N LEU A 219 -10.87 -46.58 0.11
CA LEU A 219 -10.23 -46.91 -1.16
C LEU A 219 -9.47 -48.24 -1.11
N ALA A 220 -8.81 -48.56 0.00
CA ALA A 220 -8.16 -49.84 0.19
C ALA A 220 -9.13 -51.00 0.15
N LYS A 221 -10.27 -50.89 0.87
CA LYS A 221 -11.31 -51.90 0.85
C LYS A 221 -11.93 -52.12 -0.53
N GLU A 222 -12.19 -51.04 -1.28
CA GLU A 222 -12.66 -51.14 -2.68
C GLU A 222 -11.64 -51.80 -3.61
N ALA A 223 -10.33 -51.62 -3.37
CA ALA A 223 -9.25 -52.26 -4.14
C ALA A 223 -9.16 -53.75 -3.84
N ASP A 224 -9.27 -54.16 -2.55
CA ASP A 224 -9.29 -55.57 -2.15
C ASP A 224 -10.53 -56.31 -2.75
N GLU A 225 -11.70 -55.70 -2.69
CA GLU A 225 -12.91 -56.25 -3.32
C GLU A 225 -12.74 -56.40 -4.86
N PHE A 226 -12.06 -55.47 -5.51
CA PHE A 226 -11.81 -55.56 -6.95
C PHE A 226 -10.82 -56.67 -7.30
N GLU A 227 -9.74 -56.86 -6.51
CA GLU A 227 -8.83 -58.02 -6.66
C GLU A 227 -9.53 -59.37 -6.49
N GLU A 228 -10.40 -59.51 -5.45
CA GLU A 228 -11.21 -60.70 -5.24
C GLU A 228 -12.10 -61.00 -6.43
N ILE A 229 -12.78 -59.97 -7.00
CA ILE A 229 -13.62 -60.12 -8.19
C ILE A 229 -12.78 -60.53 -9.40
N GLN A 230 -11.62 -59.94 -9.63
CA GLN A 230 -10.72 -60.33 -10.72
C GLN A 230 -10.23 -61.77 -10.61
N LEU A 231 -9.83 -62.19 -9.39
CA LEU A 231 -9.44 -63.58 -9.11
C LEU A 231 -10.62 -64.54 -9.35
N ALA A 232 -11.86 -64.20 -8.96
CA ALA A 232 -13.02 -65.00 -9.20
C ALA A 232 -13.35 -65.14 -10.71
N ILE A 233 -13.22 -64.06 -11.49
CA ILE A 233 -13.41 -64.08 -12.95
C ILE A 233 -12.37 -64.99 -13.58
N HIS A 234 -11.07 -64.84 -13.20
CA HIS A 234 -10.01 -65.65 -13.76
C HIS A 234 -10.07 -67.12 -13.39
N SER A 235 -10.79 -67.46 -12.28
CA SER A 235 -11.04 -68.82 -11.90
C SER A 235 -12.21 -69.50 -12.64
N LEU A 236 -12.97 -68.72 -13.40
CA LEU A 236 -14.13 -69.14 -14.22
C LEU A 236 -13.76 -69.32 -15.70
N GLU A 237 -12.61 -68.81 -16.14
CA GLU A 237 -12.00 -69.03 -17.45
C GLU A 237 -11.14 -70.31 -17.46
#